data_a6bd9702b5804ee19db6621f2d157407
#
_entry.id   a6bd9702b5804ee19db6621f2d157407
#
_cell.length_a   1.000
_cell.length_b   1.000
_cell.length_c   1.000
_cell.angle_alpha   90.00
_cell.angle_beta   90.00
_cell.angle_gamma   90.00
#
_symmetry.space_group_name_H-M   'P 1'
#
loop_
_entity.id
_entity.type
_entity.pdbx_description
1 polymer ?
#
loop_
_entity_poly.entity_id
_entity_poly.type
_entity_poly.pdbx_seq_one_letter_code
_entity_poly.pdbx_strand_id
1 'polypeptide(L)'
;MSQDRQLQLVTSVMITAGFQVSERFLIRPRSFDLIARNNGTLLVIKVVSHIDSVSEEVAGDLNLIARHLGGVPLIIGERAREAELERGAVYIRYGIYAISPSTLYDYFVEKIPPLVYASPGGLYVNIDGEILRDLREKRSMSLGDLGQVLGVSRRTISKYESGMGTTLEVAIKIEELFNTGVVESIDLMKQEWQKEPRCELNAARRNPDVPIAFLESFGIHLHTLRGAPFQALLTFEKHTILTGYGPADKVVKRAALIGNLSQIVKNHAMCIIIGYHKQKKIGKTLVIGEESLHRITDGFQLLDMIGD
;
A
#
# COMPACT_ATOMS: atom_id res chain seq x y z
N MET A 1 5.30 -19.46 -10.58
CA MET A 1 3.86 -19.57 -11.00
C MET A 1 3.54 -18.56 -12.10
N SER A 2 2.43 -18.76 -12.89
CA SER A 2 1.93 -17.67 -13.74
C SER A 2 1.34 -16.55 -12.87
N GLN A 3 1.43 -15.30 -13.33
CA GLN A 3 0.89 -14.14 -12.59
C GLN A 3 -0.62 -14.30 -12.27
N ASP A 4 -1.36 -14.93 -13.19
CA ASP A 4 -2.79 -15.19 -12.99
C ASP A 4 -3.06 -16.16 -11.83
N ARG A 5 -2.27 -17.22 -11.72
CA ARG A 5 -2.39 -18.20 -10.63
C ARG A 5 -2.00 -17.59 -9.29
N GLN A 6 -0.98 -16.75 -9.30
CA GLN A 6 -0.54 -16.03 -8.10
C GLN A 6 -1.62 -15.04 -7.62
N LEU A 7 -2.25 -14.32 -8.54
CA LEU A 7 -3.35 -13.41 -8.20
C LEU A 7 -4.56 -14.17 -7.63
N GLN A 8 -4.89 -15.33 -8.21
CA GLN A 8 -5.96 -16.19 -7.66
C GLN A 8 -5.64 -16.65 -6.23
N LEU A 9 -4.40 -17.07 -5.97
CA LEU A 9 -3.96 -17.47 -4.62
C LEU A 9 -4.11 -16.33 -3.62
N VAL A 10 -3.60 -15.15 -3.96
CA VAL A 10 -3.72 -13.94 -3.11
C VAL A 10 -5.17 -13.59 -2.85
N THR A 11 -6.02 -13.63 -3.88
CA THR A 11 -7.47 -13.38 -3.75
C THR A 11 -8.12 -14.38 -2.79
N SER A 12 -7.79 -15.67 -2.92
CA SER A 12 -8.32 -16.73 -2.03
C SER A 12 -7.90 -16.52 -0.58
N VAL A 13 -6.63 -16.17 -0.34
CA VAL A 13 -6.13 -15.86 1.02
C VAL A 13 -6.90 -14.69 1.62
N MET A 14 -7.10 -13.60 0.86
CA MET A 14 -7.83 -12.43 1.36
C MET A 14 -9.30 -12.75 1.67
N ILE A 15 -9.96 -13.55 0.83
CA ILE A 15 -11.35 -14.00 1.08
C ILE A 15 -11.41 -14.89 2.34
N THR A 16 -10.47 -15.81 2.50
CA THR A 16 -10.37 -16.68 3.70
C THR A 16 -10.16 -15.86 4.96
N ALA A 17 -9.39 -14.77 4.87
CA ALA A 17 -9.18 -13.82 5.96
C ALA A 17 -10.39 -12.89 6.22
N GLY A 18 -11.50 -13.06 5.50
CA GLY A 18 -12.75 -12.30 5.66
C GLY A 18 -12.76 -10.94 4.97
N PHE A 19 -11.87 -10.69 4.01
CA PHE A 19 -11.90 -9.45 3.23
C PHE A 19 -12.88 -9.54 2.06
N GLN A 20 -13.59 -8.45 1.82
CA GLN A 20 -14.25 -8.20 0.55
C GLN A 20 -13.18 -7.75 -0.45
N VAL A 21 -13.11 -8.42 -1.59
CA VAL A 21 -12.06 -8.21 -2.60
C VAL A 21 -12.66 -7.63 -3.87
N SER A 22 -11.97 -6.69 -4.50
CA SER A 22 -12.39 -6.10 -5.78
C SER A 22 -12.37 -7.12 -6.92
N GLU A 23 -13.15 -6.86 -7.94
CA GLU A 23 -13.04 -7.59 -9.20
C GLU A 23 -11.64 -7.46 -9.80
N ARG A 24 -11.26 -8.44 -10.59
CA ARG A 24 -9.97 -8.44 -11.29
C ARG A 24 -9.96 -7.38 -12.39
N PHE A 25 -8.89 -6.58 -12.41
CA PHE A 25 -8.68 -5.61 -13.48
C PHE A 25 -7.93 -6.23 -14.65
N LEU A 26 -8.51 -6.16 -15.85
CA LEU A 26 -7.88 -6.64 -17.09
C LEU A 26 -7.11 -5.53 -17.84
N ILE A 27 -7.19 -4.29 -17.36
CA ILE A 27 -6.58 -3.12 -17.99
C ILE A 27 -5.09 -3.09 -17.67
N ARG A 28 -4.25 -2.79 -18.64
CA ARG A 28 -2.80 -2.58 -18.48
C ARG A 28 -2.42 -1.18 -18.98
N PRO A 29 -1.38 -0.52 -18.41
CA PRO A 29 -0.58 -0.91 -17.26
C PRO A 29 -1.36 -0.88 -15.94
N ARG A 30 -0.88 -1.60 -14.90
CA ARG A 30 -1.56 -1.69 -13.59
C ARG A 30 -0.58 -1.39 -12.46
N SER A 31 -0.87 -0.35 -11.71
CA SER A 31 -0.11 -0.02 -10.50
C SER A 31 -0.53 -0.89 -9.31
N PHE A 32 -1.78 -1.37 -9.27
CA PHE A 32 -2.27 -2.38 -8.32
C PHE A 32 -3.08 -3.45 -9.05
N ASP A 33 -3.29 -4.59 -8.41
CA ASP A 33 -3.99 -5.74 -9.00
C ASP A 33 -5.32 -6.04 -8.32
N LEU A 34 -5.45 -5.72 -7.03
CA LEU A 34 -6.69 -5.84 -6.27
C LEU A 34 -6.73 -4.86 -5.09
N ILE A 35 -7.95 -4.55 -4.65
CA ILE A 35 -8.21 -3.86 -3.40
C ILE A 35 -9.01 -4.81 -2.51
N ALA A 36 -8.65 -4.88 -1.24
CA ALA A 36 -9.31 -5.72 -0.26
C ALA A 36 -9.70 -4.90 0.98
N ARG A 37 -10.93 -5.09 1.48
CA ARG A 37 -11.47 -4.39 2.64
C ARG A 37 -12.08 -5.34 3.66
N ASN A 38 -11.71 -5.17 4.91
CA ASN A 38 -12.36 -5.84 6.05
C ASN A 38 -12.50 -4.85 7.20
N ASN A 39 -13.73 -4.62 7.65
CA ASN A 39 -14.04 -3.62 8.71
C ASN A 39 -13.40 -2.25 8.41
N GLY A 40 -12.47 -1.77 9.23
CA GLY A 40 -11.75 -0.51 9.04
C GLY A 40 -10.50 -0.61 8.18
N THR A 41 -10.03 -1.82 7.87
CA THR A 41 -8.77 -2.06 7.13
C THR A 41 -9.02 -2.09 5.64
N LEU A 42 -8.25 -1.29 4.89
CA LEU A 42 -8.22 -1.27 3.43
C LEU A 42 -6.80 -1.59 2.97
N LEU A 43 -6.66 -2.52 2.04
CA LEU A 43 -5.40 -2.89 1.42
C LEU A 43 -5.44 -2.59 -0.07
N VAL A 44 -4.37 -1.98 -0.58
CA VAL A 44 -4.14 -1.78 -2.02
C VAL A 44 -2.97 -2.68 -2.42
N ILE A 45 -3.26 -3.76 -3.13
CA ILE A 45 -2.31 -4.86 -3.31
C ILE A 45 -1.81 -4.92 -4.75
N LYS A 46 -0.48 -4.98 -4.87
CA LYS A 46 0.26 -5.30 -6.09
C LYS A 46 0.76 -6.73 -6.04
N VAL A 47 0.50 -7.54 -7.08
CA VAL A 47 0.96 -8.93 -7.18
C VAL A 47 1.97 -9.05 -8.32
N VAL A 48 3.16 -9.55 -8.02
CA VAL A 48 4.27 -9.69 -8.97
C VAL A 48 5.03 -10.99 -8.73
N SER A 49 5.65 -11.56 -9.75
CA SER A 49 6.54 -12.72 -9.55
C SER A 49 7.85 -12.30 -8.88
N HIS A 50 8.38 -11.14 -9.26
CA HIS A 50 9.61 -10.57 -8.71
C HIS A 50 9.33 -9.17 -8.14
N ILE A 51 9.62 -8.95 -6.86
CA ILE A 51 9.38 -7.65 -6.23
C ILE A 51 10.26 -6.55 -6.82
N ASP A 52 11.41 -6.90 -7.39
CA ASP A 52 12.31 -5.96 -8.07
C ASP A 52 11.74 -5.42 -9.39
N SER A 53 10.71 -6.05 -9.95
CA SER A 53 10.02 -5.56 -11.15
C SER A 53 9.09 -4.37 -10.89
N VAL A 54 8.82 -4.07 -9.62
CA VAL A 54 8.04 -2.90 -9.24
C VAL A 54 8.90 -1.65 -9.44
N SER A 55 8.48 -0.78 -10.36
CA SER A 55 9.14 0.50 -10.61
C SER A 55 8.74 1.55 -9.58
N GLU A 56 9.56 2.60 -9.46
CA GLU A 56 9.25 3.75 -8.60
C GLU A 56 7.91 4.40 -8.97
N GLU A 57 7.58 4.44 -10.24
CA GLU A 57 6.31 4.98 -10.74
C GLU A 57 5.11 4.16 -10.26
N VAL A 58 5.19 2.82 -10.35
CA VAL A 58 4.16 1.91 -9.85
C VAL A 58 4.01 2.03 -8.34
N ALA A 59 5.12 2.11 -7.62
CA ALA A 59 5.12 2.30 -6.17
C ALA A 59 4.54 3.67 -5.78
N GLY A 60 4.84 4.71 -6.55
CA GLY A 60 4.28 6.05 -6.38
C GLY A 60 2.76 6.07 -6.51
N ASP A 61 2.22 5.47 -7.57
CA ASP A 61 0.77 5.32 -7.76
C ASP A 61 0.14 4.52 -6.62
N LEU A 62 0.77 3.40 -6.22
CA LEU A 62 0.28 2.53 -5.16
C LEU A 62 0.18 3.26 -3.82
N ASN A 63 1.22 4.02 -3.46
CA ASN A 63 1.26 4.87 -2.26
C ASN A 63 0.20 5.97 -2.31
N LEU A 64 0.07 6.65 -3.45
CA LEU A 64 -0.87 7.74 -3.63
C LEU A 64 -2.32 7.24 -3.49
N ILE A 65 -2.66 6.11 -4.14
CA ILE A 65 -3.98 5.48 -4.03
C ILE A 65 -4.26 5.09 -2.58
N ALA A 66 -3.33 4.39 -1.93
CA ALA A 66 -3.50 3.94 -0.55
C ALA A 66 -3.70 5.13 0.40
N ARG A 67 -2.90 6.19 0.30
CA ARG A 67 -3.01 7.39 1.12
C ARG A 67 -4.39 8.05 1.00
N HIS A 68 -4.85 8.31 -0.23
CA HIS A 68 -6.12 9.02 -0.44
C HIS A 68 -7.36 8.16 -0.18
N LEU A 69 -7.24 6.85 -0.22
CA LEU A 69 -8.31 5.93 0.15
C LEU A 69 -8.28 5.50 1.62
N GLY A 70 -7.30 5.97 2.40
CA GLY A 70 -7.13 5.58 3.80
C GLY A 70 -6.77 4.10 3.95
N GLY A 71 -5.99 3.56 3.02
CA GLY A 71 -5.59 2.16 2.98
C GLY A 71 -4.08 1.97 3.18
N VAL A 72 -3.64 0.72 3.17
CA VAL A 72 -2.24 0.32 3.30
C VAL A 72 -1.79 -0.32 1.98
N PRO A 73 -0.70 0.16 1.34
CA PRO A 73 -0.15 -0.46 0.14
C PRO A 73 0.61 -1.73 0.52
N LEU A 74 0.51 -2.78 -0.30
CA LEU A 74 1.23 -4.02 -0.07
C LEU A 74 1.66 -4.66 -1.39
N ILE A 75 2.88 -5.14 -1.46
CA ILE A 75 3.40 -5.90 -2.59
C ILE A 75 3.46 -7.37 -2.20
N ILE A 76 2.85 -8.24 -3.01
CA ILE A 76 2.93 -9.68 -2.84
C ILE A 76 3.77 -10.25 -3.98
N GLY A 77 4.87 -10.94 -3.62
CA GLY A 77 5.80 -11.49 -4.59
C GLY A 77 6.33 -12.86 -4.20
N GLU A 78 6.94 -13.55 -5.16
CA GLU A 78 7.56 -14.85 -4.93
C GLU A 78 9.08 -14.74 -4.76
N ARG A 79 9.70 -13.78 -5.44
CA ARG A 79 11.17 -13.68 -5.54
C ARG A 79 11.67 -12.25 -5.41
N ALA A 80 12.88 -12.14 -4.86
CA ALA A 80 13.71 -10.94 -4.90
C ALA A 80 15.07 -11.33 -5.49
N ARG A 81 15.56 -10.61 -6.49
CA ARG A 81 16.76 -11.00 -7.26
C ARG A 81 16.61 -12.44 -7.77
N GLU A 82 17.49 -13.35 -7.37
CA GLU A 82 17.45 -14.75 -7.78
C GLU A 82 16.88 -15.70 -6.71
N ALA A 83 16.60 -15.18 -5.50
CA ALA A 83 16.12 -15.97 -4.37
C ALA A 83 14.59 -15.88 -4.22
N GLU A 84 13.98 -16.91 -3.66
CA GLU A 84 12.61 -16.87 -3.20
C GLU A 84 12.48 -15.99 -1.94
N LEU A 85 11.31 -15.37 -1.75
CA LEU A 85 11.05 -14.62 -0.54
C LEU A 85 10.84 -15.59 0.63
N GLU A 86 11.57 -15.37 1.70
CA GLU A 86 11.46 -16.16 2.92
C GLU A 86 10.08 -16.00 3.57
N ARG A 87 9.50 -17.10 4.01
CA ARG A 87 8.27 -17.11 4.79
C ARG A 87 8.50 -16.44 6.15
N GLY A 88 7.60 -15.54 6.56
CA GLY A 88 7.74 -14.78 7.79
C GLY A 88 8.71 -13.59 7.70
N ALA A 89 9.22 -13.29 6.50
CA ALA A 89 10.09 -12.15 6.27
C ALA A 89 9.38 -11.02 5.50
N VAL A 90 9.72 -9.78 5.86
CA VAL A 90 9.27 -8.54 5.19
C VAL A 90 10.42 -7.94 4.40
N TYR A 91 10.17 -7.64 3.16
CA TYR A 91 11.06 -6.92 2.27
C TYR A 91 10.50 -5.51 2.06
N ILE A 92 11.32 -4.57 1.63
CA ILE A 92 10.90 -3.19 1.39
C ILE A 92 11.25 -2.78 -0.03
N ARG A 93 10.26 -2.26 -0.78
CA ARG A 93 10.45 -1.67 -2.10
C ARG A 93 9.80 -0.29 -2.15
N TYR A 94 10.60 0.74 -2.34
CA TYR A 94 10.16 2.14 -2.36
C TYR A 94 9.29 2.52 -1.14
N GLY A 95 9.68 2.02 0.05
CA GLY A 95 8.95 2.26 1.30
C GLY A 95 7.68 1.41 1.50
N ILE A 96 7.35 0.53 0.56
CA ILE A 96 6.21 -0.38 0.65
C ILE A 96 6.69 -1.75 1.11
N TYR A 97 5.98 -2.37 2.05
CA TYR A 97 6.24 -3.74 2.46
C TYR A 97 5.92 -4.73 1.33
N ALA A 98 6.86 -5.64 1.10
CA ALA A 98 6.73 -6.72 0.15
C ALA A 98 6.91 -8.05 0.87
N ILE A 99 5.98 -8.98 0.69
CA ILE A 99 5.95 -10.26 1.39
C ILE A 99 5.61 -11.41 0.44
N SER A 100 5.90 -12.64 0.86
CA SER A 100 5.49 -13.84 0.12
C SER A 100 3.99 -14.12 0.32
N PRO A 101 3.34 -14.87 -0.58
CA PRO A 101 1.96 -15.33 -0.37
C PRO A 101 1.80 -16.17 0.89
N SER A 102 2.82 -16.90 1.32
CA SER A 102 2.82 -17.68 2.57
C SER A 102 2.79 -16.76 3.79
N THR A 103 3.61 -15.69 3.78
CA THR A 103 3.60 -14.68 4.85
C THR A 103 2.28 -13.93 4.92
N LEU A 104 1.65 -13.66 3.74
CA LEU A 104 0.31 -13.07 3.69
C LEU A 104 -0.72 -13.96 4.39
N TYR A 105 -0.69 -15.27 4.12
CA TYR A 105 -1.56 -16.25 4.76
C TYR A 105 -1.34 -16.28 6.28
N ASP A 106 -0.09 -16.41 6.72
CA ASP A 106 0.26 -16.42 8.14
C ASP A 106 -0.28 -15.19 8.87
N TYR A 107 -0.06 -14.00 8.30
CA TYR A 107 -0.47 -12.75 8.93
C TYR A 107 -2.00 -12.58 9.00
N PHE A 108 -2.70 -12.77 7.86
CA PHE A 108 -4.13 -12.46 7.80
C PHE A 108 -5.04 -13.62 8.20
N VAL A 109 -4.62 -14.88 8.03
CA VAL A 109 -5.44 -16.06 8.36
C VAL A 109 -5.03 -16.64 9.69
N GLU A 110 -3.74 -16.97 9.86
CA GLU A 110 -3.22 -17.61 11.08
C GLU A 110 -2.96 -16.61 12.22
N LYS A 111 -2.98 -15.30 11.94
CA LYS A 111 -2.67 -14.23 12.91
C LYS A 111 -1.25 -14.30 13.45
N ILE A 112 -0.34 -14.81 12.65
CA ILE A 112 1.09 -14.89 12.96
C ILE A 112 1.82 -13.74 12.28
N PRO A 113 2.26 -12.70 13.01
CA PRO A 113 2.97 -11.58 12.44
C PRO A 113 4.40 -11.98 12.03
N PRO A 114 4.96 -11.40 10.96
CA PRO A 114 6.36 -11.58 10.61
C PRO A 114 7.26 -10.98 11.69
N LEU A 115 8.42 -11.60 11.90
CA LEU A 115 9.43 -11.14 12.86
C LEU A 115 10.68 -10.60 12.16
N VAL A 116 10.88 -10.98 10.93
CA VAL A 116 12.13 -10.78 10.18
C VAL A 116 11.93 -9.76 9.07
N TYR A 117 12.90 -8.89 8.87
CA TYR A 117 12.95 -8.02 7.69
C TYR A 117 14.26 -8.19 6.93
N ALA A 118 14.18 -8.07 5.60
CA ALA A 118 15.34 -8.13 4.72
C ALA A 118 15.99 -6.74 4.60
N SER A 119 17.30 -6.69 4.79
CA SER A 119 18.12 -5.49 4.62
C SER A 119 19.41 -5.85 3.87
N PRO A 120 20.15 -4.88 3.31
CA PRO A 120 21.47 -5.16 2.76
C PRO A 120 22.35 -5.89 3.76
N GLY A 121 22.84 -7.07 3.39
CA GLY A 121 23.65 -7.92 4.25
C GLY A 121 22.92 -9.10 4.89
N GLY A 122 21.59 -9.22 4.78
CA GLY A 122 20.86 -10.40 5.25
C GLY A 122 19.50 -10.14 5.85
N LEU A 123 19.12 -11.04 6.77
CA LEU A 123 17.86 -10.98 7.49
C LEU A 123 18.10 -10.46 8.92
N TYR A 124 17.26 -9.55 9.34
CA TYR A 124 17.34 -8.85 10.62
C TYR A 124 16.01 -8.93 11.36
N VAL A 125 16.06 -8.71 12.66
CA VAL A 125 14.89 -8.61 13.53
C VAL A 125 14.96 -7.29 14.33
N ASN A 126 13.80 -6.76 14.69
CA ASN A 126 13.73 -5.66 15.65
C ASN A 126 13.80 -6.25 17.07
N ILE A 127 14.45 -5.53 17.96
CA ILE A 127 14.57 -5.89 19.37
C ILE A 127 13.88 -4.80 20.19
N ASP A 128 13.09 -5.20 21.17
CA ASP A 128 12.64 -4.33 22.24
C ASP A 128 13.85 -3.93 23.11
N GLY A 129 14.34 -2.74 22.85
CA GLY A 129 15.53 -2.22 23.53
C GLY A 129 15.32 -1.95 25.01
N GLU A 130 14.07 -1.65 25.43
CA GLU A 130 13.75 -1.44 26.85
C GLU A 130 13.75 -2.78 27.60
N ILE A 131 13.13 -3.80 27.04
CA ILE A 131 13.17 -5.17 27.59
C ILE A 131 14.61 -5.66 27.68
N LEU A 132 15.42 -5.48 26.62
CA LEU A 132 16.82 -5.90 26.64
C LEU A 132 17.62 -5.20 27.74
N ARG A 133 17.45 -3.89 27.93
CA ARG A 133 18.08 -3.12 29.00
C ARG A 133 17.69 -3.66 30.37
N ASP A 134 16.41 -3.85 30.62
CA ASP A 134 15.87 -4.35 31.88
C ASP A 134 16.44 -5.73 32.22
N LEU A 135 16.51 -6.63 31.24
CA LEU A 135 17.07 -7.98 31.41
C LEU A 135 18.56 -7.94 31.77
N ARG A 136 19.33 -7.10 31.09
CA ARG A 136 20.75 -6.88 31.36
C ARG A 136 20.96 -6.35 32.78
N GLU A 137 20.21 -5.33 33.17
CA GLU A 137 20.33 -4.69 34.50
C GLU A 137 19.91 -5.65 35.63
N LYS A 138 18.85 -6.41 35.47
CA LYS A 138 18.44 -7.45 36.42
C LYS A 138 19.51 -8.51 36.67
N ARG A 139 20.36 -8.77 35.67
CA ARG A 139 21.53 -9.66 35.82
C ARG A 139 22.80 -8.94 36.26
N SER A 140 22.72 -7.64 36.58
CA SER A 140 23.85 -6.80 36.98
C SER A 140 25.00 -6.80 35.94
N MET A 141 24.67 -6.96 34.66
CA MET A 141 25.64 -6.95 33.56
C MET A 141 25.87 -5.53 33.07
N SER A 142 27.13 -5.15 32.82
CA SER A 142 27.45 -3.94 32.07
C SER A 142 27.17 -4.14 30.57
N LEU A 143 27.11 -3.04 29.80
CA LEU A 143 27.07 -3.09 28.34
C LEU A 143 28.26 -3.85 27.73
N GLY A 144 29.44 -3.81 28.42
CA GLY A 144 30.61 -4.53 28.00
C GLY A 144 30.51 -6.01 28.21
N ASP A 145 29.98 -6.45 29.38
CA ASP A 145 29.81 -7.86 29.72
C ASP A 145 28.84 -8.55 28.74
N LEU A 146 27.69 -7.89 28.48
CA LEU A 146 26.73 -8.40 27.50
C LEU A 146 27.34 -8.44 26.09
N GLY A 147 28.10 -7.39 25.71
CA GLY A 147 28.81 -7.35 24.43
C GLY A 147 29.79 -8.49 24.26
N GLN A 148 30.55 -8.83 25.30
CA GLN A 148 31.50 -9.95 25.29
C GLN A 148 30.79 -11.29 25.12
N VAL A 149 29.67 -11.51 25.83
CA VAL A 149 28.87 -12.75 25.73
C VAL A 149 28.29 -12.93 24.33
N LEU A 150 27.78 -11.86 23.73
CA LEU A 150 27.16 -11.90 22.40
C LEU A 150 28.16 -11.78 21.24
N GLY A 151 29.44 -11.52 21.52
CA GLY A 151 30.48 -11.32 20.50
C GLY A 151 30.34 -10.00 19.73
N VAL A 152 29.78 -8.97 20.36
CA VAL A 152 29.59 -7.64 19.77
C VAL A 152 30.19 -6.52 20.63
N SER A 153 30.36 -5.33 20.07
CA SER A 153 30.91 -4.21 20.82
C SER A 153 29.94 -3.65 21.88
N ARG A 154 30.47 -3.06 22.97
CA ARG A 154 29.69 -2.26 23.93
C ARG A 154 28.78 -1.25 23.24
N ARG A 155 29.28 -0.58 22.20
CA ARG A 155 28.53 0.40 21.42
C ARG A 155 27.36 -0.24 20.67
N THR A 156 27.54 -1.45 20.19
CA THR A 156 26.49 -2.23 19.51
C THR A 156 25.35 -2.55 20.47
N ILE A 157 25.65 -2.99 21.70
CA ILE A 157 24.63 -3.24 22.74
C ILE A 157 23.86 -1.95 23.04
N SER A 158 24.54 -0.82 23.22
CA SER A 158 23.88 0.48 23.43
C SER A 158 22.92 0.85 22.29
N LYS A 159 23.26 0.50 21.05
CA LYS A 159 22.38 0.71 19.90
C LYS A 159 21.18 -0.24 19.91
N TYR A 160 21.37 -1.49 20.31
CA TYR A 160 20.27 -2.45 20.46
C TYR A 160 19.28 -1.96 21.52
N GLU A 161 19.77 -1.50 22.68
CA GLU A 161 18.93 -0.89 23.73
C GLU A 161 18.26 0.44 23.30
N SER A 162 18.69 1.01 22.18
CA SER A 162 18.07 2.19 21.56
C SER A 162 17.15 1.85 20.37
N GLY A 163 16.80 0.57 20.19
CA GLY A 163 15.88 0.11 19.16
C GLY A 163 16.52 -0.22 17.81
N MET A 164 17.86 -0.35 17.73
CA MET A 164 18.49 -0.85 16.50
C MET A 164 18.25 -2.35 16.34
N GLY A 165 17.81 -2.76 15.15
CA GLY A 165 17.66 -4.19 14.82
C GLY A 165 19.00 -4.94 14.82
N THR A 166 18.93 -6.26 14.96
CA THR A 166 20.08 -7.17 14.94
C THR A 166 19.86 -8.31 13.97
N THR A 167 20.92 -9.11 13.72
CA THR A 167 20.79 -10.35 12.95
C THR A 167 19.99 -11.39 13.75
N LEU A 168 19.30 -12.29 13.05
CA LEU A 168 18.55 -13.36 13.69
C LEU A 168 19.41 -14.20 14.63
N GLU A 169 20.67 -14.46 14.24
CA GLU A 169 21.63 -15.22 15.07
C GLU A 169 21.90 -14.56 16.43
N VAL A 170 22.11 -13.24 16.44
CA VAL A 170 22.35 -12.49 17.69
C VAL A 170 21.07 -12.43 18.53
N ALA A 171 19.91 -12.26 17.92
CA ALA A 171 18.64 -12.26 18.62
C ALA A 171 18.38 -13.59 19.34
N ILE A 172 18.61 -14.71 18.66
CA ILE A 172 18.50 -16.06 19.27
C ILE A 172 19.43 -16.16 20.49
N LYS A 173 20.70 -15.74 20.38
CA LYS A 173 21.63 -15.75 21.51
C LYS A 173 21.15 -14.90 22.69
N ILE A 174 20.52 -13.76 22.42
CA ILE A 174 19.94 -12.90 23.47
C ILE A 174 18.78 -13.64 24.17
N GLU A 175 17.85 -14.19 23.40
CA GLU A 175 16.69 -14.91 23.96
C GLU A 175 17.08 -16.16 24.73
N GLU A 176 18.05 -16.92 24.24
CA GLU A 176 18.63 -18.07 24.96
C GLU A 176 19.33 -17.64 26.27
N LEU A 177 20.14 -16.58 26.20
CA LEU A 177 20.85 -16.05 27.38
C LEU A 177 19.88 -15.64 28.48
N PHE A 178 18.80 -14.94 28.13
CA PHE A 178 17.87 -14.40 29.12
C PHE A 178 16.63 -15.29 29.35
N ASN A 179 16.44 -16.32 28.53
CA ASN A 179 15.24 -17.17 28.50
C ASN A 179 13.95 -16.32 28.41
N THR A 180 13.98 -15.32 27.56
CA THR A 180 12.90 -14.33 27.42
C THR A 180 12.87 -13.82 25.98
N GLY A 181 11.68 -13.73 25.39
CA GLY A 181 11.50 -13.11 24.06
C GLY A 181 11.81 -11.62 24.09
N VAL A 182 12.64 -11.18 23.18
CA VAL A 182 13.01 -9.76 22.98
C VAL A 182 12.74 -9.28 21.56
N VAL A 183 12.37 -10.17 20.65
CA VAL A 183 12.09 -9.86 19.25
C VAL A 183 10.71 -9.26 19.12
N GLU A 184 10.63 -8.09 18.48
CA GLU A 184 9.37 -7.43 18.16
C GLU A 184 8.80 -7.91 16.84
N SER A 185 7.49 -8.09 16.81
CA SER A 185 6.77 -8.42 15.59
C SER A 185 6.60 -7.20 14.69
N ILE A 186 6.57 -7.45 13.38
CA ILE A 186 6.33 -6.40 12.38
C ILE A 186 4.83 -6.32 12.09
N ASP A 187 4.24 -5.17 12.40
CA ASP A 187 2.86 -4.90 12.03
C ASP A 187 2.78 -4.39 10.58
N LEU A 188 2.28 -5.23 9.68
CA LEU A 188 2.14 -4.88 8.27
C LEU A 188 1.19 -3.70 8.03
N MET A 189 0.34 -3.37 9.00
CA MET A 189 -0.61 -2.27 8.90
C MET A 189 0.00 -0.92 9.32
N LYS A 190 1.08 -0.94 10.09
CA LYS A 190 1.83 0.26 10.51
C LYS A 190 3.02 0.49 9.60
N GLN A 191 2.76 0.90 8.37
CA GLN A 191 3.84 1.35 7.50
C GLN A 191 4.11 2.82 7.81
N GLU A 192 5.36 3.14 8.14
CA GLU A 192 5.79 4.54 8.17
C GLU A 192 5.73 5.08 6.74
N TRP A 193 4.76 5.95 6.50
CA TRP A 193 4.74 6.72 5.27
C TRP A 193 6.05 7.48 5.19
N GLN A 194 6.99 7.03 4.40
CA GLN A 194 8.18 7.84 4.13
C GLN A 194 7.66 9.22 3.74
N LYS A 195 8.17 10.24 4.45
CA LYS A 195 7.94 11.65 4.11
C LYS A 195 7.95 11.73 2.60
N GLU A 196 6.89 12.27 2.05
CA GLU A 196 6.54 12.33 0.63
C GLU A 196 7.71 11.89 -0.26
N PRO A 197 7.59 10.79 -1.02
CA PRO A 197 8.58 10.58 -2.05
C PRO A 197 8.68 11.94 -2.72
N ARG A 198 9.87 12.46 -2.97
CA ARG A 198 10.09 13.74 -3.66
C ARG A 198 9.51 13.75 -5.10
N CYS A 199 8.46 13.04 -5.31
CA CYS A 199 7.33 13.39 -6.14
C CYS A 199 6.64 14.58 -5.48
N GLU A 200 7.44 15.63 -5.11
CA GLU A 200 6.92 16.95 -5.36
C GLU A 200 6.27 16.81 -6.70
N LEU A 201 4.98 16.94 -6.69
CA LEU A 201 4.20 17.24 -7.84
C LEU A 201 5.07 18.04 -8.81
N ASN A 202 5.80 17.32 -9.64
CA ASN A 202 6.40 17.94 -10.77
C ASN A 202 5.21 18.55 -11.50
N ALA A 203 5.09 19.87 -11.43
CA ALA A 203 4.18 20.61 -12.30
C ALA A 203 4.39 20.20 -13.76
N ALA A 204 5.54 19.59 -14.09
CA ALA A 204 5.86 18.91 -15.33
C ALA A 204 5.09 17.57 -15.56
N ARG A 205 4.41 16.99 -14.55
CA ARG A 205 3.52 15.84 -14.72
C ARG A 205 2.04 16.23 -14.95
N ARG A 206 1.72 17.50 -14.93
CA ARG A 206 0.41 17.97 -15.40
C ARG A 206 0.36 17.68 -16.89
N ASN A 207 -0.37 16.63 -17.25
CA ASN A 207 -0.73 16.44 -18.66
C ASN A 207 -1.66 17.61 -18.99
N PRO A 208 -1.26 18.61 -19.81
CA PRO A 208 -2.08 19.78 -20.11
C PRO A 208 -3.40 19.41 -20.78
N ASP A 209 -3.51 18.19 -21.30
CA ASP A 209 -4.71 17.65 -21.97
C ASP A 209 -5.71 16.99 -21.01
N VAL A 210 -5.56 17.15 -19.67
CA VAL A 210 -6.54 16.61 -18.74
C VAL A 210 -7.75 17.54 -18.67
N PRO A 211 -8.93 17.11 -19.18
CA PRO A 211 -10.11 17.98 -19.30
C PRO A 211 -10.71 18.42 -17.96
N ILE A 212 -10.12 17.98 -16.85
CA ILE A 212 -10.56 18.27 -15.49
C ILE A 212 -9.60 19.19 -14.72
N ALA A 213 -8.54 19.69 -15.37
CA ALA A 213 -7.55 20.54 -14.69
C ALA A 213 -8.16 21.86 -14.15
N PHE A 214 -9.23 22.37 -14.77
CA PHE A 214 -9.93 23.57 -14.30
C PHE A 214 -10.60 23.39 -12.93
N LEU A 215 -10.90 22.15 -12.50
CA LEU A 215 -11.48 21.86 -11.20
C LEU A 215 -10.56 22.30 -10.04
N GLU A 216 -9.26 22.41 -10.28
CA GLU A 216 -8.33 22.92 -9.27
C GLU A 216 -8.66 24.37 -8.85
N SER A 217 -9.27 25.17 -9.74
CA SER A 217 -9.72 26.54 -9.42
C SER A 217 -10.86 26.58 -8.40
N PHE A 218 -11.56 25.47 -8.18
CA PHE A 218 -12.63 25.31 -7.21
C PHE A 218 -12.16 24.62 -5.90
N GLY A 219 -10.83 24.54 -5.68
CA GLY A 219 -10.26 23.88 -4.49
C GLY A 219 -10.28 22.35 -4.55
N ILE A 220 -10.57 21.78 -5.71
CA ILE A 220 -10.53 20.34 -5.94
C ILE A 220 -9.11 19.94 -6.34
N HIS A 221 -8.44 19.13 -5.53
CA HIS A 221 -7.09 18.67 -5.86
C HIS A 221 -7.14 17.47 -6.79
N LEU A 222 -6.34 17.55 -7.86
CA LEU A 222 -6.25 16.52 -8.89
C LEU A 222 -4.97 15.70 -8.72
N HIS A 223 -5.13 14.38 -8.52
CA HIS A 223 -4.04 13.43 -8.43
C HIS A 223 -4.10 12.45 -9.61
N THR A 224 -3.25 12.65 -10.61
CA THR A 224 -3.23 11.81 -11.81
C THR A 224 -2.49 10.49 -11.57
N LEU A 225 -3.00 9.41 -12.15
CA LEU A 225 -2.50 8.06 -12.05
C LEU A 225 -2.22 7.50 -13.46
N ARG A 226 -1.17 6.71 -13.59
CA ARG A 226 -0.79 6.10 -14.87
C ARG A 226 -1.26 4.66 -15.01
N GLY A 227 -1.34 3.94 -13.91
CA GLY A 227 -1.62 2.51 -13.89
C GLY A 227 -2.86 2.10 -13.10
N ALA A 228 -3.92 2.92 -13.07
CA ALA A 228 -5.18 2.56 -12.41
C ALA A 228 -6.33 2.41 -13.42
N PRO A 229 -7.41 1.70 -13.08
CA PRO A 229 -8.61 1.65 -13.91
C PRO A 229 -9.31 3.01 -14.03
N PHE A 230 -9.00 3.93 -13.14
CA PHE A 230 -9.36 5.34 -13.16
C PHE A 230 -8.09 6.19 -13.37
N GLN A 231 -8.20 7.29 -14.09
CA GLN A 231 -7.04 8.10 -14.46
C GLN A 231 -6.66 9.14 -13.42
N ALA A 232 -7.58 9.46 -12.49
CA ALA A 232 -7.34 10.42 -11.43
C ALA A 232 -8.10 10.10 -10.15
N LEU A 233 -7.58 10.57 -9.04
CA LEU A 233 -8.31 10.79 -7.81
C LEU A 233 -8.54 12.30 -7.67
N LEU A 234 -9.78 12.69 -7.47
CA LEU A 234 -10.11 14.04 -7.07
C LEU A 234 -10.33 14.05 -5.57
N THR A 235 -9.73 15.01 -4.89
CA THR A 235 -9.94 15.20 -3.45
C THR A 235 -10.49 16.60 -3.20
N PHE A 236 -11.57 16.66 -2.42
CA PHE A 236 -12.18 17.90 -1.99
C PHE A 236 -12.69 17.73 -0.56
N GLU A 237 -12.25 18.59 0.34
CA GLU A 237 -12.50 18.45 1.77
C GLU A 237 -12.10 17.03 2.27
N LYS A 238 -13.06 16.24 2.75
CA LYS A 238 -12.86 14.86 3.24
C LYS A 238 -13.27 13.80 2.21
N HIS A 239 -13.65 14.22 1.01
CA HIS A 239 -14.15 13.32 -0.03
C HIS A 239 -13.09 12.99 -1.04
N THR A 240 -13.06 11.73 -1.45
CA THR A 240 -12.22 11.23 -2.55
C THR A 240 -13.12 10.64 -3.64
N ILE A 241 -12.86 11.03 -4.88
CA ILE A 241 -13.66 10.61 -6.05
C ILE A 241 -12.76 9.87 -7.02
N LEU A 242 -13.07 8.60 -7.29
CA LEU A 242 -12.40 7.81 -8.31
C LEU A 242 -12.86 8.29 -9.67
N THR A 243 -11.97 8.89 -10.46
CA THR A 243 -12.34 9.60 -11.68
C THR A 243 -11.73 8.96 -12.92
N GLY A 244 -12.61 8.50 -13.82
CA GLY A 244 -12.25 8.09 -15.17
C GLY A 244 -12.55 9.21 -16.17
N TYR A 245 -11.74 9.36 -17.21
CA TYR A 245 -12.04 10.30 -18.30
C TYR A 245 -11.55 9.79 -19.65
N GLY A 246 -12.17 10.28 -20.72
CA GLY A 246 -11.79 9.93 -22.09
C GLY A 246 -12.96 9.74 -23.05
N PRO A 247 -12.74 9.08 -24.21
CA PRO A 247 -13.77 8.82 -25.19
C PRO A 247 -14.78 7.77 -24.65
N ALA A 248 -16.03 7.87 -25.15
CA ALA A 248 -17.17 7.12 -24.64
C ALA A 248 -16.98 5.59 -24.62
N ASP A 249 -16.35 5.03 -25.66
CA ASP A 249 -16.09 3.60 -25.80
C ASP A 249 -15.20 3.02 -24.70
N LYS A 250 -14.22 3.81 -24.24
CA LYS A 250 -13.30 3.45 -23.17
C LYS A 250 -13.90 3.68 -21.79
N VAL A 251 -14.56 4.84 -21.62
CA VAL A 251 -15.13 5.26 -20.33
C VAL A 251 -16.27 4.33 -19.89
N VAL A 252 -17.20 4.00 -20.80
CA VAL A 252 -18.36 3.16 -20.48
C VAL A 252 -17.93 1.76 -20.00
N LYS A 253 -16.92 1.18 -20.62
CA LYS A 253 -16.36 -0.12 -20.20
C LYS A 253 -15.71 -0.08 -18.81
N ARG A 254 -15.17 1.06 -18.42
CA ARG A 254 -14.52 1.24 -17.11
C ARG A 254 -15.48 1.67 -16.01
N ALA A 255 -16.59 2.31 -16.36
CA ALA A 255 -17.51 2.87 -15.37
C ALA A 255 -18.05 1.83 -14.40
N ALA A 256 -18.44 0.65 -14.88
CA ALA A 256 -18.89 -0.45 -14.01
C ALA A 256 -17.80 -0.90 -13.03
N LEU A 257 -16.56 -1.03 -13.52
CA LEU A 257 -15.39 -1.42 -12.73
C LEU A 257 -15.04 -0.37 -11.66
N ILE A 258 -15.05 0.92 -12.04
CA ILE A 258 -14.80 2.03 -11.10
C ILE A 258 -15.91 2.06 -10.05
N GLY A 259 -17.16 1.80 -10.43
CA GLY A 259 -18.30 1.70 -9.52
C GLY A 259 -18.19 0.53 -8.54
N ASN A 260 -17.72 -0.64 -8.97
CA ASN A 260 -17.43 -1.77 -8.08
C ASN A 260 -16.36 -1.38 -7.05
N LEU A 261 -15.25 -0.77 -7.52
CA LEU A 261 -14.21 -0.28 -6.64
C LEU A 261 -14.72 0.74 -5.61
N SER A 262 -15.52 1.70 -6.06
CA SER A 262 -16.05 2.76 -5.19
C SER A 262 -16.86 2.21 -4.03
N GLN A 263 -17.60 1.12 -4.25
CA GLN A 263 -18.35 0.44 -3.18
C GLN A 263 -17.40 -0.18 -2.14
N ILE A 264 -16.34 -0.85 -2.59
CA ILE A 264 -15.37 -1.50 -1.70
C ILE A 264 -14.61 -0.46 -0.90
N VAL A 265 -14.12 0.61 -1.54
CA VAL A 265 -13.38 1.67 -0.87
C VAL A 265 -14.28 2.65 -0.10
N LYS A 266 -15.61 2.59 -0.29
CA LYS A 266 -16.61 3.50 0.28
C LYS A 266 -16.36 4.96 -0.08
N ASN A 267 -16.04 5.19 -1.34
CA ASN A 267 -15.80 6.52 -1.91
C ASN A 267 -16.68 6.74 -3.14
N HIS A 268 -16.71 7.95 -3.66
CA HIS A 268 -17.48 8.29 -4.84
C HIS A 268 -16.78 7.83 -6.13
N ALA A 269 -17.57 7.68 -7.20
CA ALA A 269 -17.06 7.34 -8.52
C ALA A 269 -17.69 8.22 -9.60
N MET A 270 -16.86 8.74 -10.48
CA MET A 270 -17.27 9.59 -11.59
C MET A 270 -16.52 9.21 -12.87
N CYS A 271 -17.20 9.32 -13.99
CA CYS A 271 -16.59 9.21 -15.31
C CYS A 271 -17.00 10.38 -16.18
N ILE A 272 -16.02 10.97 -16.87
CA ILE A 272 -16.19 12.12 -17.75
C ILE A 272 -15.97 11.66 -19.18
N ILE A 273 -16.96 11.89 -20.04
CA ILE A 273 -16.91 11.56 -21.46
C ILE A 273 -16.72 12.85 -22.26
N ILE A 274 -15.65 12.87 -23.06
CA ILE A 274 -15.35 13.98 -23.97
C ILE A 274 -16.39 14.02 -25.09
N GLY A 275 -16.94 15.20 -25.38
CA GLY A 275 -17.93 15.40 -26.44
C GLY A 275 -19.31 14.77 -26.15
N TYR A 276 -19.65 14.53 -24.89
CA TYR A 276 -20.94 13.99 -24.47
C TYR A 276 -21.75 15.04 -23.72
N HIS A 277 -23.08 15.07 -23.96
CA HIS A 277 -23.94 16.15 -23.44
C HIS A 277 -24.95 15.65 -22.40
N LYS A 278 -24.96 14.33 -22.11
CA LYS A 278 -25.95 13.72 -21.19
C LYS A 278 -25.29 13.29 -19.89
N GLN A 279 -26.12 13.20 -18.85
CA GLN A 279 -25.76 12.61 -17.58
C GLN A 279 -26.48 11.27 -17.43
N LYS A 280 -25.79 10.26 -16.95
CA LYS A 280 -26.37 8.94 -16.60
C LYS A 280 -25.61 8.28 -15.48
N LYS A 281 -26.22 7.33 -14.80
CA LYS A 281 -25.54 6.43 -13.87
C LYS A 281 -25.29 5.06 -14.51
N ILE A 282 -24.10 4.50 -14.30
CA ILE A 282 -23.74 3.14 -14.64
C ILE A 282 -23.33 2.47 -13.33
N GLY A 283 -24.24 1.65 -12.76
CA GLY A 283 -24.06 1.15 -11.39
C GLY A 283 -23.97 2.30 -10.39
N LYS A 284 -22.87 2.39 -9.67
CA LYS A 284 -22.59 3.46 -8.70
C LYS A 284 -21.75 4.60 -9.28
N THR A 285 -21.43 4.57 -10.57
CA THR A 285 -20.61 5.60 -11.20
C THR A 285 -21.48 6.63 -11.89
N LEU A 286 -21.32 7.89 -11.53
CA LEU A 286 -21.88 9.01 -12.28
C LEU A 286 -21.10 9.17 -13.59
N VAL A 287 -21.79 9.18 -14.73
CA VAL A 287 -21.20 9.42 -16.04
C VAL A 287 -21.76 10.72 -16.57
N ILE A 288 -20.87 11.70 -16.76
CA ILE A 288 -21.22 13.06 -17.22
C ILE A 288 -20.43 13.44 -18.46
N GLY A 289 -20.95 14.36 -19.24
CA GLY A 289 -20.21 15.01 -20.32
C GLY A 289 -19.34 16.15 -19.80
N GLU A 290 -18.27 16.43 -20.51
CA GLU A 290 -17.32 17.51 -20.21
C GLU A 290 -18.03 18.86 -20.06
N GLU A 291 -19.00 19.17 -20.95
CA GLU A 291 -19.77 20.42 -20.88
C GLU A 291 -20.61 20.56 -19.60
N SER A 292 -21.12 19.43 -19.09
CA SER A 292 -21.87 19.45 -17.83
C SER A 292 -20.94 19.76 -16.65
N LEU A 293 -19.70 19.30 -16.73
CA LEU A 293 -18.67 19.59 -15.73
C LEU A 293 -18.27 21.08 -15.72
N HIS A 294 -18.21 21.73 -16.88
CA HIS A 294 -17.92 23.16 -16.99
C HIS A 294 -19.00 24.09 -16.40
N ARG A 295 -20.19 23.56 -16.09
CA ARG A 295 -21.26 24.31 -15.42
C ARG A 295 -21.12 24.32 -13.89
N ILE A 296 -20.21 23.53 -13.34
CA ILE A 296 -19.92 23.50 -11.92
C ILE A 296 -19.17 24.76 -11.55
N THR A 297 -19.60 25.43 -10.49
CA THR A 297 -19.02 26.69 -9.99
C THR A 297 -18.23 26.52 -8.71
N ASP A 298 -18.43 25.42 -8.01
CA ASP A 298 -17.70 25.08 -6.77
C ASP A 298 -17.64 23.55 -6.54
N GLY A 299 -16.81 23.13 -5.57
CA GLY A 299 -16.63 21.72 -5.25
C GLY A 299 -17.84 21.06 -4.59
N PHE A 300 -18.72 21.81 -3.90
CA PHE A 300 -19.91 21.26 -3.27
C PHE A 300 -20.95 20.84 -4.30
N GLN A 301 -21.12 21.64 -5.37
CA GLN A 301 -21.98 21.23 -6.50
C GLN A 301 -21.53 19.92 -7.14
N LEU A 302 -20.21 19.69 -7.24
CA LEU A 302 -19.70 18.41 -7.72
C LEU A 302 -20.12 17.27 -6.79
N LEU A 303 -20.02 17.44 -5.47
CA LEU A 303 -20.42 16.42 -4.49
C LEU A 303 -21.92 16.16 -4.55
N ASP A 304 -22.75 17.19 -4.66
CA ASP A 304 -24.22 17.06 -4.80
C ASP A 304 -24.59 16.24 -6.04
N MET A 305 -23.91 16.49 -7.16
CA MET A 305 -24.15 15.73 -8.40
C MET A 305 -23.78 14.25 -8.28
N ILE A 306 -22.80 13.92 -7.46
CA ILE A 306 -22.31 12.54 -7.30
C ILE A 306 -23.09 11.81 -6.20
N GLY A 307 -23.56 12.53 -5.19
CA GLY A 307 -24.27 11.99 -4.04
C GLY A 307 -25.70 11.51 -4.35
N ASP A 308 -26.35 12.12 -5.33
CA ASP A 308 -27.67 11.71 -5.83
C ASP A 308 -27.56 10.47 -6.77
#